data_b7736a4937f34ad2ebf5de8cce39aafe
#
_entry.id   b7736a4937f34ad2ebf5de8cce39aafe
#
_cell.length_a   1.000
_cell.length_b   1.000
_cell.length_c   1.000
_cell.angle_alpha   90.00
_cell.angle_beta   90.00
_cell.angle_gamma   90.00
#
_symmetry.space_group_name_H-M   'P 1'
#
loop_
_entity.id
_entity.type
_entity.pdbx_description
1 polymer ?
#
loop_
_entity_poly.entity_id
_entity_poly.type
_entity_poly.pdbx_seq_one_letter_code
_entity_poly.pdbx_strand_id
1 'polypeptide(L)'
;MPDILEPEPKTRASTIGSALLTGFHALAVLGALLICVAGYLFGALYNILALLLFMLPVAGAVSRSAGALVKSLELGFVRRPFNRAFRKYLLQCLNQWLFLILALVTLRLAILPIQFSLAEYRTIQAALLVAAALSMIFALIPHRRVRISVNSFFVVGWLFLAIQLVRILLPPPAGRGVVMDAPFRGEWYVVQGGRSCMLNHHYPIRAQRHALDLIKTKDNRQVEGEHAALESYPAYGQTLVAPADGRIAKVVNDRPDMPVGKTDLDQIVGNHVVVDIGHERFVLLAHLKRGSVCVSSGQQVRRGQKLAECGNSGNTSEPHIHLQVQSRADFDAGDLRTFPILFRDVARVRSGQRKQIQEADVRANDRVIAPDN
;
A
#
# COMPACT_ATOMS: atom_id res chain seq x y z
N MET A 1 7.65 -10.56 65.28
CA MET A 1 8.68 -10.53 64.24
C MET A 1 8.25 -11.49 63.18
N PRO A 2 7.88 -11.07 61.95
CA PRO A 2 7.60 -11.98 60.85
C PRO A 2 8.91 -12.27 60.13
N ASP A 3 9.16 -13.55 59.93
CA ASP A 3 10.31 -14.09 59.22
C ASP A 3 10.37 -13.53 57.76
N ILE A 4 11.47 -12.86 57.45
CA ILE A 4 11.81 -12.44 56.10
C ILE A 4 12.41 -13.68 55.43
N LEU A 5 11.59 -14.39 54.66
CA LEU A 5 12.09 -15.47 53.79
C LEU A 5 13.01 -14.85 52.70
N GLU A 6 14.29 -15.07 52.83
CA GLU A 6 15.26 -14.78 51.76
C GLU A 6 14.88 -15.53 50.47
N PRO A 7 15.01 -14.92 49.29
CA PRO A 7 14.73 -15.60 48.04
C PRO A 7 15.78 -16.70 47.80
N GLU A 8 15.33 -17.95 47.67
CA GLU A 8 16.18 -19.08 47.32
C GLU A 8 17.12 -18.76 46.13
N PRO A 9 18.39 -19.08 46.22
CA PRO A 9 19.34 -18.87 45.15
C PRO A 9 18.94 -19.69 43.91
N LYS A 10 18.80 -19.02 42.77
CA LYS A 10 18.52 -19.68 41.50
C LYS A 10 19.54 -20.78 41.24
N THR A 11 19.13 -22.03 41.20
CA THR A 11 20.02 -23.16 40.96
C THR A 11 20.71 -23.04 39.60
N ARG A 12 21.98 -23.43 39.51
CA ARG A 12 22.80 -23.38 38.27
C ARG A 12 22.10 -24.05 37.08
N ALA A 13 21.28 -25.06 37.33
CA ALA A 13 20.43 -25.74 36.33
C ALA A 13 19.34 -24.82 35.71
N SER A 14 18.74 -23.91 36.49
CA SER A 14 17.73 -22.97 35.98
C SER A 14 18.35 -21.89 35.10
N THR A 15 19.60 -21.53 35.36
CA THR A 15 20.34 -20.53 34.56
C THR A 15 20.80 -21.13 33.23
N ILE A 16 21.29 -22.40 33.24
CA ILE A 16 21.69 -23.13 32.03
C ILE A 16 20.47 -23.41 31.15
N GLY A 17 19.33 -23.83 31.72
CA GLY A 17 18.10 -24.05 30.98
C GLY A 17 17.55 -22.77 30.30
N SER A 18 17.67 -21.62 30.99
CA SER A 18 17.25 -20.33 30.41
C SER A 18 18.20 -19.87 29.31
N ALA A 19 19.50 -20.08 29.43
CA ALA A 19 20.51 -19.73 28.42
C ALA A 19 20.37 -20.59 27.16
N LEU A 20 20.18 -21.92 27.32
CA LEU A 20 19.93 -22.85 26.21
C LEU A 20 18.63 -22.52 25.47
N LEU A 21 17.58 -22.14 26.21
CA LEU A 21 16.29 -21.75 25.63
C LEU A 21 16.39 -20.43 24.85
N THR A 22 17.20 -19.49 25.36
CA THR A 22 17.49 -18.21 24.68
C THR A 22 18.33 -18.45 23.41
N GLY A 23 19.33 -19.34 23.48
CA GLY A 23 20.14 -19.76 22.34
C GLY A 23 19.32 -20.45 21.26
N PHE A 24 18.41 -21.35 21.65
CA PHE A 24 17.49 -21.99 20.68
C PHE A 24 16.54 -21.00 20.04
N HIS A 25 16.07 -20.01 20.78
CA HIS A 25 15.24 -18.92 20.23
C HIS A 25 16.01 -18.04 19.24
N ALA A 26 17.26 -17.68 19.56
CA ALA A 26 18.12 -16.92 18.68
C ALA A 26 18.41 -17.68 17.37
N LEU A 27 18.68 -18.99 17.47
CA LEU A 27 18.86 -19.86 16.31
C LEU A 27 17.56 -20.00 15.47
N ALA A 28 16.41 -20.13 16.12
CA ALA A 28 15.13 -20.19 15.43
C ALA A 28 14.80 -18.87 14.70
N VAL A 29 15.11 -17.72 15.32
CA VAL A 29 14.95 -16.39 14.71
C VAL A 29 15.92 -16.22 13.54
N LEU A 30 17.18 -16.62 13.70
CA LEU A 30 18.19 -16.58 12.64
C LEU A 30 17.83 -17.50 11.47
N GLY A 31 17.37 -18.72 11.75
CA GLY A 31 16.84 -19.65 10.76
C GLY A 31 15.63 -19.09 10.03
N ALA A 32 14.70 -18.46 10.75
CA ALA A 32 13.56 -17.75 10.17
C ALA A 32 13.99 -16.61 9.25
N LEU A 33 15.00 -15.85 9.65
CA LEU A 33 15.56 -14.76 8.84
C LEU A 33 16.22 -15.27 7.55
N LEU A 34 17.01 -16.35 7.65
CA LEU A 34 17.63 -17.00 6.51
C LEU A 34 16.61 -17.60 5.55
N ILE A 35 15.54 -18.20 6.06
CA ILE A 35 14.42 -18.72 5.27
C ILE A 35 13.65 -17.60 4.59
N CYS A 36 13.46 -16.46 5.27
CA CYS A 36 12.84 -15.27 4.66
C CYS A 36 13.72 -14.68 3.56
N VAL A 37 15.03 -14.62 3.75
CA VAL A 37 16.00 -14.20 2.72
C VAL A 37 16.00 -15.17 1.54
N ALA A 38 15.96 -16.48 1.78
CA ALA A 38 15.85 -17.49 0.73
C ALA A 38 14.50 -17.41 -0.01
N GLY A 39 13.39 -17.21 0.70
CA GLY A 39 12.06 -16.98 0.13
C GLY A 39 11.99 -15.70 -0.72
N TYR A 40 12.72 -14.67 -0.31
CA TYR A 40 12.93 -13.45 -1.08
C TYR A 40 13.63 -13.72 -2.42
N LEU A 41 14.61 -14.62 -2.43
CA LEU A 41 15.36 -15.00 -3.63
C LEU A 41 14.56 -15.93 -4.56
N PHE A 42 13.66 -16.74 -4.03
CA PHE A 42 12.97 -17.83 -4.74
C PHE A 42 11.45 -17.69 -4.88
N GLY A 43 10.85 -16.57 -4.54
CA GLY A 43 9.47 -16.15 -4.87
C GLY A 43 8.33 -17.08 -4.40
N ALA A 44 8.03 -18.17 -5.10
CA ALA A 44 6.88 -19.03 -4.84
C ALA A 44 6.95 -19.85 -3.53
N LEU A 45 8.13 -20.17 -3.04
CA LEU A 45 8.35 -20.86 -1.77
C LEU A 45 8.02 -20.00 -0.54
N TYR A 46 7.98 -18.69 -0.72
CA TYR A 46 7.78 -17.71 0.35
C TYR A 46 6.48 -17.90 1.14
N ASN A 47 5.36 -18.20 0.46
CA ASN A 47 4.07 -18.36 1.13
C ASN A 47 4.00 -19.63 2.01
N ILE A 48 4.66 -20.72 1.59
CA ILE A 48 4.72 -21.97 2.35
C ILE A 48 5.66 -21.82 3.55
N LEU A 49 6.78 -21.13 3.37
CA LEU A 49 7.77 -20.88 4.40
C LEU A 49 7.28 -19.89 5.46
N ALA A 50 6.51 -18.87 5.09
CA ALA A 50 5.84 -17.99 6.04
C ALA A 50 4.86 -18.76 6.93
N LEU A 51 4.16 -19.75 6.38
CA LEU A 51 3.27 -20.63 7.15
C LEU A 51 4.04 -21.56 8.11
N LEU A 52 5.16 -22.12 7.67
CA LEU A 52 6.03 -22.94 8.49
C LEU A 52 6.68 -22.13 9.62
N LEU A 53 7.07 -20.88 9.33
CA LEU A 53 7.59 -19.95 10.33
C LEU A 53 6.55 -19.57 11.39
N PHE A 54 5.26 -19.53 11.00
CA PHE A 54 4.16 -19.39 11.96
C PHE A 54 4.13 -20.52 12.98
N MET A 55 4.48 -21.73 12.58
CA MET A 55 4.46 -22.91 13.47
C MET A 55 5.64 -22.96 14.45
N LEU A 56 6.77 -22.30 14.18
CA LEU A 56 7.96 -22.34 15.05
C LEU A 56 7.74 -21.72 16.44
N PRO A 57 7.16 -20.53 16.61
CA PRO A 57 6.83 -20.00 17.94
C PRO A 57 5.77 -20.83 18.67
N VAL A 58 4.82 -21.41 17.91
CA VAL A 58 3.81 -22.34 18.47
C VAL A 58 4.50 -23.60 18.97
N ALA A 59 5.40 -24.20 18.19
CA ALA A 59 6.19 -25.36 18.59
C ALA A 59 7.09 -25.06 19.79
N GLY A 60 7.75 -23.91 19.84
CA GLY A 60 8.53 -23.45 20.98
C GLY A 60 7.70 -23.17 22.23
N ALA A 61 6.46 -22.69 22.06
CA ALA A 61 5.49 -22.51 23.14
C ALA A 61 4.98 -23.86 23.66
N VAL A 62 4.67 -24.80 22.76
CA VAL A 62 4.25 -26.18 23.08
C VAL A 62 5.39 -26.94 23.79
N SER A 63 6.62 -26.85 23.28
CA SER A 63 7.79 -27.48 23.89
C SER A 63 8.05 -26.99 25.32
N ARG A 64 7.91 -25.70 25.58
CA ARG A 64 8.04 -25.13 26.95
C ARG A 64 6.88 -25.50 27.84
N SER A 65 5.67 -25.63 27.30
CA SER A 65 4.52 -26.13 28.04
C SER A 65 4.67 -27.58 28.37
N ALA A 66 5.21 -28.40 27.45
CA ALA A 66 5.52 -29.80 27.67
C ALA A 66 6.60 -29.96 28.74
N GLY A 67 7.69 -29.16 28.68
CA GLY A 67 8.74 -29.17 29.71
C GLY A 67 8.24 -28.73 31.09
N ALA A 68 7.37 -27.74 31.17
CA ALA A 68 6.72 -27.30 32.40
C ALA A 68 5.71 -28.34 32.91
N LEU A 69 5.01 -29.03 32.01
CA LEU A 69 4.08 -30.12 32.33
C LEU A 69 4.84 -31.34 32.89
N VAL A 70 5.92 -31.75 32.22
CA VAL A 70 6.78 -32.85 32.70
C VAL A 70 7.32 -32.54 34.08
N LYS A 71 7.84 -31.34 34.31
CA LYS A 71 8.35 -30.91 35.62
C LYS A 71 7.23 -30.78 36.66
N SER A 72 6.00 -30.45 36.31
CA SER A 72 4.87 -30.42 37.21
C SER A 72 4.33 -31.83 37.53
N LEU A 73 4.46 -32.77 36.61
CA LEU A 73 4.14 -34.18 36.83
C LEU A 73 5.16 -34.87 37.76
N GLU A 74 6.47 -34.55 37.59
CA GLU A 74 7.54 -35.03 38.46
C GLU A 74 7.42 -34.52 39.90
N LEU A 75 6.86 -33.32 40.11
CA LEU A 75 6.72 -32.67 41.40
C LEU A 75 5.33 -32.84 42.06
N GLY A 76 4.43 -33.68 41.48
CA GLY A 76 3.10 -33.98 42.05
C GLY A 76 2.13 -32.78 42.13
N PHE A 77 2.44 -31.69 41.47
CA PHE A 77 1.67 -30.44 41.55
C PHE A 77 0.86 -30.18 40.26
N VAL A 78 -0.33 -30.77 40.10
CA VAL A 78 -1.31 -30.50 39.04
C VAL A 78 -2.15 -29.25 39.35
N ARG A 79 -1.58 -28.16 39.78
CA ARG A 79 -2.32 -26.89 39.97
C ARG A 79 -1.59 -25.69 39.43
N ARG A 80 -1.71 -25.43 38.14
CA ARG A 80 -1.55 -24.22 37.32
C ARG A 80 -0.69 -24.45 36.06
N PRO A 81 -1.22 -25.08 35.00
CA PRO A 81 -0.45 -25.39 33.78
C PRO A 81 -0.06 -24.16 32.96
N PHE A 82 -0.57 -22.98 33.29
CA PHE A 82 -0.25 -21.75 32.56
C PHE A 82 0.25 -20.67 33.52
N ASN A 83 1.57 -20.63 33.74
CA ASN A 83 2.21 -19.54 34.45
C ASN A 83 1.85 -18.19 33.78
N ARG A 84 1.59 -17.14 34.60
CA ARG A 84 1.28 -15.77 34.13
C ARG A 84 2.33 -15.23 33.17
N ALA A 85 3.61 -15.63 33.30
CA ALA A 85 4.71 -15.29 32.41
C ALA A 85 4.55 -15.94 31.01
N PHE A 86 4.15 -17.21 30.95
CA PHE A 86 3.91 -17.92 29.70
C PHE A 86 2.75 -17.34 28.91
N ARG A 87 1.61 -17.05 29.57
CA ARG A 87 0.47 -16.38 28.89
C ARG A 87 0.85 -15.03 28.33
N LYS A 88 1.63 -14.23 29.06
CA LYS A 88 2.13 -12.93 28.57
C LYS A 88 3.03 -13.09 27.36
N TYR A 89 3.93 -14.07 27.37
CA TYR A 89 4.81 -14.37 26.24
C TYR A 89 4.02 -14.86 25.03
N LEU A 90 3.11 -15.78 25.21
CA LEU A 90 2.25 -16.30 24.13
C LEU A 90 1.42 -15.17 23.50
N LEU A 91 0.79 -14.33 24.31
CA LEU A 91 0.02 -13.17 23.83
C LEU A 91 0.90 -12.19 23.06
N GLN A 92 2.14 -11.99 23.48
CA GLN A 92 3.09 -11.12 22.80
C GLN A 92 3.52 -11.70 21.46
N CYS A 93 3.83 -12.99 21.38
CA CYS A 93 4.12 -13.67 20.12
C CYS A 93 2.92 -13.65 19.18
N LEU A 94 1.72 -13.97 19.67
CA LEU A 94 0.48 -13.90 18.89
C LEU A 94 0.25 -12.49 18.34
N ASN A 95 0.43 -11.46 19.15
CA ASN A 95 0.27 -10.08 18.71
C ASN A 95 1.23 -9.70 17.57
N GLN A 96 2.51 -10.12 17.68
CA GLN A 96 3.53 -9.86 16.66
C GLN A 96 3.24 -10.60 15.36
N TRP A 97 2.86 -11.88 15.44
CA TRP A 97 2.51 -12.70 14.27
C TRP A 97 1.25 -12.23 13.60
N LEU A 98 0.25 -11.89 14.36
CA LEU A 98 -1.00 -11.33 13.84
C LEU A 98 -0.73 -10.02 13.11
N PHE A 99 0.14 -9.14 13.65
CA PHE A 99 0.58 -7.91 12.98
C PHE A 99 1.28 -8.21 11.66
N LEU A 100 2.21 -9.16 11.64
CA LEU A 100 2.92 -9.55 10.42
C LEU A 100 1.96 -10.11 9.36
N ILE A 101 1.04 -10.98 9.75
CA ILE A 101 0.03 -11.55 8.83
C ILE A 101 -0.84 -10.43 8.26
N LEU A 102 -1.35 -9.52 9.10
CA LEU A 102 -2.17 -8.41 8.62
C LEU A 102 -1.39 -7.47 7.73
N ALA A 103 -0.13 -7.18 8.05
CA ALA A 103 0.75 -6.36 7.22
C ALA A 103 0.98 -7.03 5.85
N LEU A 104 1.24 -8.33 5.80
CA LEU A 104 1.42 -9.08 4.56
C LEU A 104 0.13 -9.19 3.75
N VAL A 105 -1.01 -9.41 4.41
CA VAL A 105 -2.33 -9.45 3.74
C VAL A 105 -2.66 -8.07 3.17
N THR A 106 -2.47 -7.01 3.96
CA THR A 106 -2.71 -5.63 3.51
C THR A 106 -1.77 -5.26 2.37
N LEU A 107 -0.49 -5.64 2.46
CA LEU A 107 0.49 -5.46 1.41
C LEU A 107 0.09 -6.21 0.14
N ARG A 108 -0.35 -7.47 0.25
CA ARG A 108 -0.81 -8.26 -0.90
C ARG A 108 -2.09 -7.72 -1.54
N LEU A 109 -3.03 -7.22 -0.75
CA LEU A 109 -4.28 -6.63 -1.24
C LEU A 109 -4.09 -5.24 -1.83
N ALA A 110 -3.14 -4.48 -1.29
CA ALA A 110 -2.85 -3.11 -1.70
C ALA A 110 -1.82 -3.04 -2.84
N ILE A 111 -0.86 -3.97 -2.89
CA ILE A 111 0.34 -3.90 -3.72
C ILE A 111 0.39 -5.11 -4.66
N LEU A 112 -0.71 -5.48 -5.32
CA LEU A 112 -0.65 -6.47 -6.40
C LEU A 112 -0.05 -5.86 -7.68
N PRO A 113 0.55 -6.60 -8.55
CA PRO A 113 1.97 -6.70 -8.95
C PRO A 113 2.43 -5.75 -10.05
N ILE A 114 1.77 -4.63 -10.34
CA ILE A 114 2.12 -3.76 -11.48
C ILE A 114 2.73 -2.42 -11.04
N GLN A 115 2.54 -1.99 -9.79
CA GLN A 115 2.87 -0.65 -9.33
C GLN A 115 4.28 -0.44 -8.81
N PHE A 116 4.90 -1.52 -8.38
CA PHE A 116 6.28 -1.47 -7.91
C PHE A 116 7.12 -2.32 -8.85
N SER A 117 8.27 -1.83 -9.20
CA SER A 117 9.31 -2.70 -9.71
C SER A 117 9.45 -3.86 -8.72
N LEU A 118 9.75 -5.03 -9.20
CA LEU A 118 9.97 -6.20 -8.36
C LEU A 118 10.98 -5.91 -7.22
N ALA A 119 11.89 -4.95 -7.42
CA ALA A 119 12.87 -4.48 -6.46
C ALA A 119 12.23 -3.67 -5.31
N GLU A 120 11.31 -2.75 -5.59
CA GLU A 120 10.63 -1.95 -4.55
C GLU A 120 9.71 -2.81 -3.69
N TYR A 121 8.94 -3.71 -4.32
CA TYR A 121 8.12 -4.68 -3.61
C TYR A 121 8.95 -5.54 -2.65
N ARG A 122 10.10 -6.03 -3.12
CA ARG A 122 11.05 -6.80 -2.32
C ARG A 122 11.65 -5.97 -1.18
N THR A 123 11.96 -4.70 -1.42
CA THR A 123 12.49 -3.80 -0.39
C THR A 123 11.47 -3.57 0.73
N ILE A 124 10.21 -3.33 0.40
CA ILE A 124 9.14 -3.18 1.38
C ILE A 124 8.93 -4.47 2.18
N GLN A 125 8.91 -5.63 1.52
CA GLN A 125 8.83 -6.92 2.20
C GLN A 125 10.01 -7.14 3.15
N ALA A 126 11.23 -6.85 2.70
CA ALA A 126 12.43 -6.97 3.53
C ALA A 126 12.37 -6.05 4.75
N ALA A 127 11.95 -4.79 4.57
CA ALA A 127 11.79 -3.84 5.68
C ALA A 127 10.77 -4.32 6.72
N LEU A 128 9.62 -4.87 6.29
CA LEU A 128 8.62 -5.44 7.19
C LEU A 128 9.14 -6.67 7.94
N LEU A 129 9.91 -7.53 7.29
CA LEU A 129 10.52 -8.71 7.91
C LEU A 129 11.60 -8.32 8.92
N VAL A 130 12.44 -7.33 8.59
CA VAL A 130 13.44 -6.78 9.52
C VAL A 130 12.74 -6.16 10.73
N ALA A 131 11.70 -5.38 10.56
CA ALA A 131 10.91 -4.79 11.64
C ALA A 131 10.31 -5.89 12.55
N ALA A 132 9.77 -6.97 11.97
CA ALA A 132 9.25 -8.11 12.71
C ALA A 132 10.35 -8.83 13.50
N ALA A 133 11.51 -9.07 12.88
CA ALA A 133 12.67 -9.70 13.54
C ALA A 133 13.22 -8.85 14.70
N LEU A 134 13.37 -7.53 14.48
CA LEU A 134 13.79 -6.59 15.53
C LEU A 134 12.78 -6.58 16.68
N SER A 135 11.49 -6.64 16.41
CA SER A 135 10.47 -6.68 17.45
C SER A 135 10.54 -7.97 18.29
N MET A 136 10.87 -9.11 17.68
CA MET A 136 11.11 -10.35 18.40
C MET A 136 12.34 -10.24 19.29
N ILE A 137 13.44 -9.64 18.82
CA ILE A 137 14.65 -9.41 19.61
C ILE A 137 14.33 -8.49 20.80
N PHE A 138 13.60 -7.39 20.57
CA PHE A 138 13.18 -6.49 21.64
C PHE A 138 12.22 -7.14 22.64
N ALA A 139 11.43 -8.14 22.22
CA ALA A 139 10.59 -8.92 23.13
C ALA A 139 11.38 -9.73 24.16
N LEU A 140 12.65 -10.06 23.84
CA LEU A 140 13.56 -10.80 24.73
C LEU A 140 14.23 -9.89 25.77
N ILE A 141 14.18 -8.56 25.62
CA ILE A 141 14.79 -7.63 26.56
C ILE A 141 13.99 -7.64 27.88
N PRO A 142 14.64 -7.90 29.04
CA PRO A 142 13.94 -8.05 30.32
C PRO A 142 13.40 -6.73 30.88
N HIS A 143 13.76 -5.60 30.32
CA HIS A 143 13.42 -4.27 30.85
C HIS A 143 11.94 -3.90 30.63
N ARG A 144 11.19 -3.72 31.71
CA ARG A 144 9.73 -3.47 31.68
C ARG A 144 9.30 -2.27 30.82
N ARG A 145 10.05 -1.15 30.88
CA ARG A 145 9.72 0.08 30.12
C ARG A 145 9.86 -0.13 28.61
N VAL A 146 10.92 -0.80 28.16
CA VAL A 146 11.15 -1.11 26.75
C VAL A 146 10.05 -2.00 26.20
N ARG A 147 9.63 -3.04 26.96
CA ARG A 147 8.52 -3.93 26.53
C ARG A 147 7.18 -3.20 26.39
N ILE A 148 6.87 -2.25 27.30
CA ILE A 148 5.64 -1.46 27.20
C ILE A 148 5.68 -0.56 25.93
N SER A 149 6.81 0.10 25.68
CA SER A 149 6.96 0.97 24.49
C SER A 149 6.85 0.19 23.19
N VAL A 150 7.47 -0.99 23.09
CA VAL A 150 7.39 -1.87 21.92
C VAL A 150 5.96 -2.37 21.71
N ASN A 151 5.28 -2.81 22.75
CA ASN A 151 3.89 -3.26 22.64
C ASN A 151 2.95 -2.12 22.21
N SER A 152 3.15 -0.91 22.74
CA SER A 152 2.37 0.26 22.33
C SER A 152 2.57 0.59 20.86
N PHE A 153 3.79 0.51 20.37
CA PHE A 153 4.10 0.68 18.95
C PHE A 153 3.32 -0.32 18.08
N PHE A 154 3.30 -1.60 18.46
CA PHE A 154 2.55 -2.63 17.73
C PHE A 154 1.05 -2.38 17.77
N VAL A 155 0.48 -1.98 18.90
CA VAL A 155 -0.95 -1.64 19.01
C VAL A 155 -1.30 -0.48 18.07
N VAL A 156 -0.49 0.58 18.04
CA VAL A 156 -0.69 1.70 17.12
C VAL A 156 -0.58 1.24 15.66
N GLY A 157 0.43 0.43 15.33
CA GLY A 157 0.58 -0.17 14.00
C GLY A 157 -0.62 -1.02 13.59
N TRP A 158 -1.17 -1.80 14.52
CA TRP A 158 -2.38 -2.59 14.35
C TRP A 158 -3.61 -1.74 14.01
N LEU A 159 -3.84 -0.70 14.80
CA LEU A 159 -4.93 0.23 14.57
C LEU A 159 -4.81 0.91 13.20
N PHE A 160 -3.60 1.33 12.86
CA PHE A 160 -3.32 1.90 11.54
C PHE A 160 -3.67 0.92 10.41
N LEU A 161 -3.14 -0.31 10.45
CA LEU A 161 -3.41 -1.32 9.42
C LEU A 161 -4.89 -1.70 9.36
N ALA A 162 -5.55 -1.86 10.50
CA ALA A 162 -6.98 -2.15 10.55
C ALA A 162 -7.80 -1.01 9.90
N ILE A 163 -7.48 0.24 10.19
CA ILE A 163 -8.11 1.40 9.56
C ILE A 163 -7.88 1.38 8.04
N GLN A 164 -6.65 1.11 7.58
CA GLN A 164 -6.37 1.03 6.15
C GLN A 164 -7.16 -0.11 5.49
N LEU A 165 -7.21 -1.28 6.11
CA LEU A 165 -7.96 -2.43 5.59
C LEU A 165 -9.46 -2.14 5.48
N VAL A 166 -10.04 -1.53 6.51
CA VAL A 166 -11.44 -1.07 6.48
C VAL A 166 -11.68 -0.11 5.31
N ARG A 167 -10.79 0.85 5.09
CA ARG A 167 -10.88 1.79 3.95
C ARG A 167 -10.75 1.12 2.58
N ILE A 168 -9.96 0.05 2.49
CA ILE A 168 -9.80 -0.74 1.26
C ILE A 168 -11.05 -1.57 0.96
N LEU A 169 -11.66 -2.17 1.97
CA LEU A 169 -12.78 -3.10 1.82
C LEU A 169 -14.14 -2.42 1.69
N LEU A 170 -14.34 -1.31 2.41
CA LEU A 170 -15.62 -0.61 2.37
C LEU A 170 -15.76 0.25 1.11
N PRO A 171 -16.94 0.22 0.47
CA PRO A 171 -17.23 1.12 -0.64
C PRO A 171 -17.19 2.58 -0.19
N PRO A 172 -16.97 3.54 -1.10
CA PRO A 172 -17.10 4.95 -0.79
C PRO A 172 -18.55 5.25 -0.31
N PRO A 173 -18.74 6.24 0.57
CA PRO A 173 -20.08 6.68 0.95
C PRO A 173 -20.87 7.10 -0.28
N ALA A 174 -22.10 6.63 -0.39
CA ALA A 174 -22.99 6.96 -1.51
C ALA A 174 -23.16 8.49 -1.67
N GLY A 175 -23.25 8.96 -2.92
CA GLY A 175 -23.55 10.36 -3.26
C GLY A 175 -22.38 11.35 -3.03
N ARG A 176 -21.16 10.91 -2.75
CA ARG A 176 -20.01 11.80 -2.53
C ARG A 176 -19.05 11.91 -3.71
N GLY A 177 -19.26 11.16 -4.78
CA GLY A 177 -18.39 11.15 -5.95
C GLY A 177 -18.92 12.07 -7.06
N VAL A 178 -18.03 12.52 -7.92
CA VAL A 178 -18.36 13.20 -9.17
C VAL A 178 -18.42 12.16 -10.27
N VAL A 179 -19.60 12.00 -10.88
CA VAL A 179 -19.82 11.05 -11.98
C VAL A 179 -19.39 11.72 -13.29
N MET A 180 -18.47 11.09 -14.01
CA MET A 180 -17.96 11.56 -15.29
C MET A 180 -17.51 10.40 -16.16
N ASP A 181 -17.33 10.64 -17.45
CA ASP A 181 -16.76 9.63 -18.35
C ASP A 181 -15.25 9.49 -18.10
N ALA A 182 -14.69 8.33 -18.43
CA ALA A 182 -13.25 8.18 -18.43
C ALA A 182 -12.63 9.11 -19.51
N PRO A 183 -11.57 9.88 -19.19
CA PRO A 183 -10.97 10.81 -20.15
C PRO A 183 -10.05 10.12 -21.17
N PHE A 184 -10.24 8.84 -21.40
CA PHE A 184 -9.43 7.99 -22.28
C PHE A 184 -10.30 6.94 -22.97
N ARG A 185 -9.73 6.21 -23.93
CA ARG A 185 -10.38 5.10 -24.64
C ARG A 185 -9.65 3.77 -24.35
N GLY A 186 -10.39 2.66 -24.45
CA GLY A 186 -9.87 1.32 -24.25
C GLY A 186 -9.51 1.03 -22.81
N GLU A 187 -8.56 0.12 -22.61
CA GLU A 187 -8.17 -0.37 -21.28
C GLU A 187 -7.01 0.44 -20.68
N TRP A 188 -7.23 0.92 -19.46
CA TRP A 188 -6.22 1.58 -18.63
C TRP A 188 -6.17 0.97 -17.24
N TYR A 189 -5.01 1.06 -16.61
CA TYR A 189 -4.73 0.52 -15.29
C TYR A 189 -4.57 1.63 -14.26
N VAL A 190 -5.25 1.49 -13.11
CA VAL A 190 -5.16 2.45 -12.01
C VAL A 190 -3.95 2.10 -11.15
N VAL A 191 -2.90 2.93 -11.23
CA VAL A 191 -1.66 2.77 -10.46
C VAL A 191 -1.83 3.32 -9.05
N GLN A 192 -2.39 4.53 -8.95
CA GLN A 192 -2.72 5.16 -7.68
C GLN A 192 -4.20 5.52 -7.67
N GLY A 193 -4.87 5.23 -6.56
CA GLY A 193 -6.29 5.53 -6.42
C GLY A 193 -6.91 4.83 -5.22
N GLY A 194 -8.06 5.30 -4.81
CA GLY A 194 -8.76 4.77 -3.66
C GLY A 194 -8.57 5.59 -2.37
N ARG A 195 -9.13 5.07 -1.26
CA ARG A 195 -9.31 5.80 0.00
C ARG A 195 -8.34 5.39 1.10
N SER A 196 -7.17 4.87 0.74
CA SER A 196 -6.16 4.41 1.67
C SER A 196 -4.78 4.86 1.20
N CYS A 197 -3.91 5.29 2.10
CA CYS A 197 -2.51 5.58 1.77
C CYS A 197 -1.72 4.34 1.31
N MET A 198 -2.28 3.14 1.48
CA MET A 198 -1.72 1.88 0.96
C MET A 198 -2.04 1.64 -0.52
N LEU A 199 -3.06 2.31 -1.06
CA LEU A 199 -3.51 2.20 -2.45
C LEU A 199 -3.25 3.48 -3.25
N ASN A 200 -3.05 4.60 -2.55
CA ASN A 200 -2.97 5.92 -3.15
C ASN A 200 -2.01 6.78 -2.34
N HIS A 201 -0.82 7.02 -2.87
CA HIS A 201 0.17 7.87 -2.19
C HIS A 201 -0.30 9.33 -2.07
N HIS A 202 -1.24 9.76 -2.91
CA HIS A 202 -1.88 11.07 -2.81
C HIS A 202 -2.83 11.20 -1.62
N TYR A 203 -3.31 10.08 -1.04
CA TYR A 203 -4.37 10.10 -0.04
C TYR A 203 -4.06 10.93 1.22
N PRO A 204 -2.82 11.00 1.74
CA PRO A 204 -2.46 11.88 2.85
C PRO A 204 -2.50 13.36 2.49
N ILE A 205 -2.32 13.71 1.20
CA ILE A 205 -2.21 15.08 0.72
C ILE A 205 -3.62 15.61 0.42
N ARG A 206 -4.09 16.59 1.18
CA ARG A 206 -5.46 17.12 1.05
C ARG A 206 -5.80 17.59 -0.37
N ALA A 207 -4.86 18.27 -1.01
CA ALA A 207 -5.01 18.83 -2.35
C ALA A 207 -5.04 17.77 -3.49
N GLN A 208 -4.66 16.52 -3.18
CA GLN A 208 -4.60 15.42 -4.15
C GLN A 208 -5.29 14.14 -3.66
N ARG A 209 -5.95 14.18 -2.52
CA ARG A 209 -6.46 13.01 -1.78
C ARG A 209 -7.23 12.00 -2.63
N HIS A 210 -7.97 12.45 -3.62
CA HIS A 210 -8.81 11.63 -4.48
C HIS A 210 -8.28 11.53 -5.91
N ALA A 211 -7.03 11.93 -6.13
CA ALA A 211 -6.39 11.79 -7.41
C ALA A 211 -6.22 10.32 -7.82
N LEU A 212 -6.21 10.10 -9.12
CA LEU A 212 -5.96 8.83 -9.77
C LEU A 212 -4.75 9.00 -10.69
N ASP A 213 -3.78 8.07 -10.60
CA ASP A 213 -2.77 7.93 -11.63
C ASP A 213 -3.10 6.69 -12.47
N LEU A 214 -3.16 6.88 -13.77
CA LEU A 214 -3.57 5.86 -14.72
C LEU A 214 -2.49 5.66 -15.78
N ILE A 215 -2.14 4.40 -16.03
CA ILE A 215 -1.24 3.99 -17.09
C ILE A 215 -1.95 3.12 -18.12
N LYS A 216 -1.40 3.05 -19.33
CA LYS A 216 -1.82 2.07 -20.30
C LYS A 216 -0.80 0.94 -20.33
N THR A 217 -1.28 -0.30 -20.42
CA THR A 217 -0.44 -1.49 -20.53
C THR A 217 -0.71 -2.18 -21.85
N LYS A 218 0.30 -2.86 -22.38
CA LYS A 218 0.16 -3.77 -23.51
C LYS A 218 0.71 -5.14 -23.08
N ASP A 219 -0.09 -6.18 -23.28
CA ASP A 219 0.24 -7.55 -22.84
C ASP A 219 0.62 -7.64 -21.35
N ASN A 220 -0.09 -6.87 -20.49
CA ASN A 220 0.20 -6.69 -19.07
C ASN A 220 1.60 -6.10 -18.76
N ARG A 221 2.24 -5.47 -19.73
CA ARG A 221 3.51 -4.77 -19.57
C ARG A 221 3.28 -3.27 -19.65
N GLN A 222 3.95 -2.53 -18.78
CA GLN A 222 3.92 -1.07 -18.74
C GLN A 222 4.89 -0.45 -19.74
N VAL A 223 5.90 -1.21 -20.16
CA VAL A 223 6.99 -0.77 -21.02
C VAL A 223 7.21 -1.80 -22.13
N GLU A 224 7.43 -1.31 -23.35
CA GLU A 224 7.84 -2.08 -24.51
C GLU A 224 9.26 -1.63 -24.93
N GLY A 225 10.20 -2.58 -25.07
CA GLY A 225 11.58 -2.26 -25.50
C GLY A 225 12.44 -1.61 -24.42
N GLU A 226 13.19 -0.57 -24.78
CA GLU A 226 14.09 0.12 -23.85
C GLU A 226 13.33 1.03 -22.88
N HIS A 227 13.57 0.85 -21.58
CA HIS A 227 12.93 1.62 -20.52
C HIS A 227 13.26 3.13 -20.51
N ALA A 228 14.28 3.56 -21.24
CA ALA A 228 14.73 4.96 -21.27
C ALA A 228 13.92 5.85 -22.24
N ALA A 229 13.22 5.27 -23.23
CA ALA A 229 12.48 6.02 -24.23
C ALA A 229 11.01 6.21 -23.79
N LEU A 230 10.48 7.42 -23.91
CA LEU A 230 9.07 7.71 -23.59
C LEU A 230 8.11 6.92 -24.48
N GLU A 231 8.47 6.74 -25.74
CA GLU A 231 7.72 5.99 -26.76
C GLU A 231 7.58 4.50 -26.44
N SER A 232 8.44 3.99 -25.57
CA SER A 232 8.35 2.60 -25.07
C SER A 232 7.17 2.39 -24.10
N TYR A 233 6.53 3.47 -23.65
CA TYR A 233 5.41 3.41 -22.72
C TYR A 233 4.09 3.51 -23.50
N PRO A 234 3.21 2.50 -23.44
CA PRO A 234 1.92 2.49 -24.16
C PRO A 234 1.00 3.67 -23.82
N ALA A 235 1.21 4.31 -22.68
CA ALA A 235 0.46 5.50 -22.27
C ALA A 235 0.90 6.77 -23.01
N TYR A 236 2.18 6.87 -23.41
CA TYR A 236 2.73 8.08 -24.06
C TYR A 236 2.05 8.34 -25.41
N GLY A 237 1.64 9.56 -25.64
CA GLY A 237 0.96 9.99 -26.87
C GLY A 237 -0.49 9.52 -27.00
N GLN A 238 -1.05 8.84 -26.00
CA GLN A 238 -2.46 8.43 -26.04
C GLN A 238 -3.38 9.64 -25.95
N THR A 239 -4.41 9.65 -26.80
CA THR A 239 -5.43 10.70 -26.83
C THR A 239 -6.23 10.74 -25.54
N LEU A 240 -6.36 11.94 -24.98
CA LEU A 240 -7.18 12.25 -23.83
C LEU A 240 -8.36 13.13 -24.23
N VAL A 241 -9.52 12.85 -23.66
CA VAL A 241 -10.78 13.50 -24.02
C VAL A 241 -11.45 14.16 -22.81
N ALA A 242 -12.35 15.11 -23.08
CA ALA A 242 -13.13 15.77 -22.05
C ALA A 242 -14.04 14.73 -21.34
N PRO A 243 -13.97 14.61 -20.00
CA PRO A 243 -14.77 13.63 -19.26
C PRO A 243 -16.24 14.05 -19.07
N ALA A 244 -16.54 15.31 -19.34
CA ALA A 244 -17.86 15.90 -19.26
C ALA A 244 -17.94 17.14 -20.17
N ASP A 245 -19.15 17.61 -20.41
CA ASP A 245 -19.35 18.94 -20.98
C ASP A 245 -18.85 19.99 -20.00
N GLY A 246 -18.25 21.07 -20.49
CA GLY A 246 -17.71 22.10 -19.64
C GLY A 246 -16.97 23.21 -20.39
N ARG A 247 -16.29 24.05 -19.61
CA ARG A 247 -15.45 25.13 -20.13
C ARG A 247 -14.01 24.97 -19.71
N ILE A 248 -13.08 25.18 -20.58
CA ILE A 248 -11.64 25.13 -20.24
C ILE A 248 -11.31 26.33 -19.34
N ALA A 249 -10.95 26.01 -18.08
CA ALA A 249 -10.59 27.01 -17.08
C ALA A 249 -9.11 27.39 -17.15
N LYS A 250 -8.21 26.42 -17.41
CA LYS A 250 -6.76 26.63 -17.46
C LYS A 250 -6.10 25.70 -18.46
N VAL A 251 -5.05 26.18 -19.11
CA VAL A 251 -4.18 25.40 -20.02
C VAL A 251 -2.73 25.75 -19.74
N VAL A 252 -1.88 24.74 -19.65
CA VAL A 252 -0.42 24.82 -19.75
C VAL A 252 0.05 23.78 -20.75
N ASN A 253 0.91 24.15 -21.72
CA ASN A 253 1.22 23.30 -22.88
C ASN A 253 2.67 23.39 -23.37
N ASP A 254 3.53 24.14 -22.66
CA ASP A 254 4.89 24.46 -23.11
C ASP A 254 6.00 23.76 -22.32
N ARG A 255 5.66 23.05 -21.24
CA ARG A 255 6.61 22.36 -20.39
C ARG A 255 7.21 21.13 -21.10
N PRO A 256 8.53 20.90 -21.01
CA PRO A 256 9.14 19.73 -21.63
C PRO A 256 8.64 18.44 -20.99
N ASP A 257 8.52 17.38 -21.79
CA ASP A 257 8.43 16.03 -21.24
C ASP A 257 9.79 15.67 -20.60
N MET A 258 9.74 15.14 -19.38
CA MET A 258 10.93 14.73 -18.64
C MET A 258 11.44 13.38 -19.13
N PRO A 259 12.74 13.14 -19.17
CA PRO A 259 13.26 11.79 -19.37
C PRO A 259 12.73 10.83 -18.29
N VAL A 260 12.52 9.57 -18.65
CA VAL A 260 12.06 8.53 -17.71
C VAL A 260 12.94 8.50 -16.46
N GLY A 261 12.32 8.49 -15.29
CA GLY A 261 13.00 8.51 -14.00
C GLY A 261 13.52 9.89 -13.58
N LYS A 262 13.29 10.95 -14.36
CA LYS A 262 13.58 12.34 -14.00
C LYS A 262 12.29 13.09 -13.74
N THR A 263 12.28 13.97 -12.75
CA THR A 263 11.09 14.73 -12.34
C THR A 263 11.41 16.23 -12.29
N ASP A 264 10.40 17.05 -12.56
CA ASP A 264 10.45 18.50 -12.34
C ASP A 264 9.59 18.84 -11.11
N LEU A 265 10.24 19.12 -9.99
CA LEU A 265 9.58 19.42 -8.72
C LEU A 265 9.03 20.85 -8.65
N ASP A 266 9.53 21.75 -9.50
CA ASP A 266 9.07 23.14 -9.55
C ASP A 266 7.76 23.28 -10.34
N GLN A 267 7.48 22.31 -11.22
CA GLN A 267 6.28 22.27 -12.07
C GLN A 267 5.49 20.98 -11.83
N ILE A 268 4.97 20.79 -10.60
CA ILE A 268 4.38 19.53 -10.13
C ILE A 268 3.42 18.90 -11.15
N VAL A 269 2.46 19.65 -11.68
CA VAL A 269 1.44 19.13 -12.61
C VAL A 269 1.87 19.17 -14.10
N GLY A 270 3.01 19.79 -14.40
CA GLY A 270 3.51 19.92 -15.76
C GLY A 270 2.50 20.55 -16.73
N ASN A 271 2.45 20.07 -17.97
CA ASN A 271 1.38 20.44 -18.91
C ASN A 271 0.05 19.88 -18.42
N HIS A 272 -0.98 20.71 -18.45
CA HIS A 272 -2.28 20.32 -17.93
C HIS A 272 -3.43 21.10 -18.57
N VAL A 273 -4.59 20.49 -18.50
CA VAL A 273 -5.89 21.11 -18.83
C VAL A 273 -6.78 20.99 -17.62
N VAL A 274 -7.45 22.09 -17.28
CA VAL A 274 -8.49 22.12 -16.25
C VAL A 274 -9.83 22.43 -16.90
N VAL A 275 -10.79 21.52 -16.75
CA VAL A 275 -12.15 21.66 -17.26
C VAL A 275 -13.08 22.03 -16.12
N ASP A 276 -13.72 23.19 -16.18
CA ASP A 276 -14.82 23.57 -15.31
C ASP A 276 -16.09 22.85 -15.76
N ILE A 277 -16.59 21.93 -14.94
CA ILE A 277 -17.81 21.16 -15.20
C ILE A 277 -19.01 21.66 -14.39
N GLY A 278 -18.90 22.87 -13.83
CA GLY A 278 -19.91 23.48 -13.00
C GLY A 278 -19.88 23.05 -11.53
N HIS A 279 -20.76 23.65 -10.73
CA HIS A 279 -20.92 23.32 -9.30
C HIS A 279 -19.62 23.37 -8.48
N GLU A 280 -18.71 24.29 -8.80
CA GLU A 280 -17.36 24.36 -8.18
C GLU A 280 -16.59 23.02 -8.30
N ARG A 281 -16.69 22.39 -9.48
CA ARG A 281 -15.95 21.17 -9.82
C ARG A 281 -15.10 21.41 -11.05
N PHE A 282 -13.81 21.19 -10.87
CA PHE A 282 -12.80 21.39 -11.89
C PHE A 282 -12.07 20.07 -12.10
N VAL A 283 -12.08 19.54 -13.32
CA VAL A 283 -11.36 18.32 -13.66
C VAL A 283 -9.98 18.69 -14.17
N LEU A 284 -8.94 18.27 -13.45
CA LEU A 284 -7.54 18.42 -13.84
C LEU A 284 -7.06 17.14 -14.53
N LEU A 285 -6.54 17.28 -15.77
CA LEU A 285 -5.72 16.27 -16.45
C LEU A 285 -4.30 16.82 -16.53
N ALA A 286 -3.33 16.14 -15.91
CA ALA A 286 -1.95 16.59 -15.80
C ALA A 286 -0.95 15.63 -16.45
N HIS A 287 0.33 16.03 -16.48
CA HIS A 287 1.45 15.36 -17.13
C HIS A 287 1.29 15.19 -18.63
N LEU A 288 0.58 16.11 -19.28
CA LEU A 288 0.29 16.07 -20.71
C LEU A 288 1.58 16.24 -21.54
N LYS A 289 1.57 15.68 -22.73
CA LYS A 289 2.66 15.77 -23.69
C LYS A 289 2.82 17.22 -24.15
N ARG A 290 4.05 17.70 -24.23
CA ARG A 290 4.36 19.05 -24.69
C ARG A 290 3.75 19.34 -26.06
N GLY A 291 3.06 20.47 -26.18
CA GLY A 291 2.48 20.92 -27.44
C GLY A 291 1.25 20.14 -27.91
N SER A 292 0.77 19.17 -27.14
CA SER A 292 -0.35 18.30 -27.56
C SER A 292 -1.73 18.87 -27.24
N VAL A 293 -1.84 19.88 -26.36
CA VAL A 293 -3.12 20.45 -25.98
C VAL A 293 -3.73 21.19 -27.19
N CYS A 294 -4.93 20.77 -27.59
CA CYS A 294 -5.63 21.30 -28.78
C CYS A 294 -6.85 22.16 -28.43
N VAL A 295 -6.95 22.62 -27.19
CA VAL A 295 -8.02 23.52 -26.70
C VAL A 295 -7.41 24.76 -26.05
N SER A 296 -8.21 25.81 -25.88
CA SER A 296 -7.79 27.09 -25.33
C SER A 296 -8.60 27.45 -24.09
N SER A 297 -7.99 28.22 -23.17
CA SER A 297 -8.69 28.75 -22.01
C SER A 297 -9.93 29.55 -22.42
N GLY A 298 -11.06 29.30 -21.75
CA GLY A 298 -12.36 29.89 -22.08
C GLY A 298 -13.17 29.11 -23.10
N GLN A 299 -12.59 28.17 -23.84
CA GLN A 299 -13.28 27.34 -24.83
C GLN A 299 -14.32 26.42 -24.17
N GLN A 300 -15.50 26.32 -24.77
CA GLN A 300 -16.50 25.30 -24.43
C GLN A 300 -16.08 23.97 -25.06
N VAL A 301 -16.18 22.90 -24.30
CA VAL A 301 -15.89 21.55 -24.76
C VAL A 301 -17.05 20.62 -24.48
N ARG A 302 -17.24 19.66 -25.38
CA ARG A 302 -18.22 18.58 -25.20
C ARG A 302 -17.54 17.33 -24.67
N ARG A 303 -18.28 16.57 -23.92
CA ARG A 303 -17.89 15.24 -23.47
C ARG A 303 -17.38 14.41 -24.67
N GLY A 304 -16.24 13.74 -24.49
CA GLY A 304 -15.57 12.94 -25.53
C GLY A 304 -14.74 13.76 -26.52
N GLN A 305 -14.76 15.09 -26.48
CA GLN A 305 -13.92 15.94 -27.34
C GLN A 305 -12.45 15.78 -26.98
N LYS A 306 -11.56 15.63 -27.98
CA LYS A 306 -10.10 15.56 -27.75
C LYS A 306 -9.62 16.84 -27.05
N LEU A 307 -8.80 16.67 -26.02
CA LEU A 307 -8.17 17.74 -25.25
C LEU A 307 -6.66 17.81 -25.49
N ALA A 308 -5.98 16.67 -25.41
CA ALA A 308 -4.53 16.56 -25.42
C ALA A 308 -4.07 15.12 -25.63
N GLU A 309 -2.77 14.89 -25.44
CA GLU A 309 -2.16 13.57 -25.38
C GLU A 309 -1.46 13.36 -24.04
N CYS A 310 -1.46 12.10 -23.55
CA CYS A 310 -0.70 11.71 -22.37
C CYS A 310 0.80 11.89 -22.61
N GLY A 311 1.51 12.49 -21.65
CA GLY A 311 2.93 12.77 -21.72
C GLY A 311 3.68 12.37 -20.46
N ASN A 312 4.79 13.09 -20.19
CA ASN A 312 5.66 12.88 -19.02
C ASN A 312 6.19 14.21 -18.49
N SER A 313 5.39 15.28 -18.50
CA SER A 313 5.83 16.62 -18.06
C SER A 313 5.55 16.85 -16.57
N GLY A 314 6.44 17.55 -15.88
CA GLY A 314 6.31 17.87 -14.46
C GLY A 314 6.87 16.82 -13.51
N ASN A 315 6.27 16.70 -12.32
CA ASN A 315 6.69 15.73 -11.30
C ASN A 315 6.11 14.33 -11.59
N THR A 316 6.68 13.67 -12.56
CA THR A 316 6.31 12.33 -13.02
C THR A 316 7.57 11.52 -13.31
N SER A 317 7.60 10.25 -12.94
CA SER A 317 8.72 9.34 -13.23
C SER A 317 8.59 8.64 -14.58
N GLU A 318 7.36 8.53 -15.10
CA GLU A 318 7.02 7.75 -16.29
C GLU A 318 5.66 8.20 -16.87
N PRO A 319 5.40 7.98 -18.17
CA PRO A 319 4.17 8.40 -18.80
C PRO A 319 2.91 7.84 -18.15
N HIS A 320 2.07 8.73 -17.62
CA HIS A 320 0.78 8.41 -17.01
C HIS A 320 -0.16 9.62 -17.04
N ILE A 321 -1.45 9.40 -16.75
CA ILE A 321 -2.41 10.47 -16.54
C ILE A 321 -2.56 10.66 -15.03
N HIS A 322 -2.26 11.87 -14.53
CA HIS A 322 -2.77 12.29 -13.24
C HIS A 322 -4.13 12.96 -13.43
N LEU A 323 -5.16 12.39 -12.82
CA LEU A 323 -6.55 12.82 -12.93
C LEU A 323 -7.11 13.13 -11.55
N GLN A 324 -7.64 14.34 -11.35
CA GLN A 324 -8.38 14.67 -10.14
C GLN A 324 -9.56 15.62 -10.42
N VAL A 325 -10.58 15.56 -9.57
CA VAL A 325 -11.62 16.58 -9.50
C VAL A 325 -11.35 17.45 -8.27
N GLN A 326 -11.27 18.75 -8.46
CA GLN A 326 -10.85 19.72 -7.46
C GLN A 326 -11.84 20.88 -7.31
N SER A 327 -11.76 21.62 -6.19
CA SER A 327 -12.68 22.70 -5.85
C SER A 327 -12.30 24.05 -6.45
N ARG A 328 -11.15 24.20 -7.07
CA ARG A 328 -10.61 25.42 -7.69
C ARG A 328 -9.99 25.10 -9.03
N ALA A 329 -9.92 26.07 -9.92
CA ALA A 329 -9.20 25.92 -11.18
C ALA A 329 -7.70 25.85 -11.01
N ASP A 330 -7.16 26.55 -10.01
CA ASP A 330 -5.74 26.57 -9.71
C ASP A 330 -5.35 25.44 -8.75
N PHE A 331 -4.35 24.66 -9.17
CA PHE A 331 -3.81 23.55 -8.37
C PHE A 331 -3.08 24.04 -7.11
N ASP A 332 -2.46 25.21 -7.17
CA ASP A 332 -1.68 25.76 -6.06
C ASP A 332 -2.53 26.56 -5.05
N ALA A 333 -3.84 26.56 -5.20
CA ALA A 333 -4.74 27.23 -4.26
C ALA A 333 -4.64 26.60 -2.86
N GLY A 334 -4.37 27.41 -1.84
CA GLY A 334 -4.09 26.94 -0.47
C GLY A 334 -5.25 26.22 0.21
N ASP A 335 -6.49 26.43 -0.24
CA ASP A 335 -7.70 25.77 0.27
C ASP A 335 -8.20 24.64 -0.63
N LEU A 336 -7.38 24.17 -1.55
CA LEU A 336 -7.75 23.15 -2.53
C LEU A 336 -8.24 21.86 -1.86
N ARG A 337 -9.39 21.37 -2.35
CA ARG A 337 -9.99 20.10 -1.95
C ARG A 337 -10.26 19.26 -3.19
N THR A 338 -10.16 17.95 -3.07
CA THR A 338 -10.48 17.01 -4.15
C THR A 338 -11.71 16.19 -3.81
N PHE A 339 -12.36 15.68 -4.85
CA PHE A 339 -13.59 14.89 -4.77
C PHE A 339 -13.36 13.49 -5.36
N PRO A 340 -13.98 12.43 -4.79
CA PRO A 340 -13.94 11.10 -5.38
C PRO A 340 -14.48 11.11 -6.80
N ILE A 341 -13.89 10.30 -7.67
CA ILE A 341 -14.28 10.13 -9.07
C ILE A 341 -15.06 8.83 -9.21
N LEU A 342 -16.18 8.88 -9.93
CA LEU A 342 -16.95 7.73 -10.36
C LEU A 342 -17.00 7.73 -11.89
N PHE A 343 -16.42 6.71 -12.53
CA PHE A 343 -16.48 6.59 -13.98
C PHE A 343 -17.81 6.03 -14.42
N ARG A 344 -18.43 6.71 -15.40
CA ARG A 344 -19.71 6.33 -15.99
C ARG A 344 -19.51 5.20 -16.99
N ASP A 345 -20.41 4.19 -16.92
CA ASP A 345 -20.59 3.14 -17.93
C ASP A 345 -19.31 2.45 -18.41
N VAL A 346 -18.44 2.10 -17.47
CA VAL A 346 -17.17 1.41 -17.76
C VAL A 346 -17.23 -0.05 -17.35
N ALA A 347 -16.43 -0.90 -18.01
CA ALA A 347 -16.11 -2.20 -17.45
C ALA A 347 -14.90 -2.06 -16.52
N ARG A 348 -15.07 -2.54 -15.29
CA ARG A 348 -13.99 -2.59 -14.30
C ARG A 348 -13.57 -4.03 -14.07
N VAL A 349 -12.27 -4.28 -14.13
CA VAL A 349 -11.68 -5.56 -13.72
C VAL A 349 -10.99 -5.36 -12.37
N ARG A 350 -11.48 -6.04 -11.35
CA ARG A 350 -10.93 -6.05 -9.99
C ARG A 350 -10.73 -7.49 -9.53
N SER A 351 -9.52 -7.84 -9.08
CA SER A 351 -9.18 -9.22 -8.68
C SER A 351 -9.55 -10.28 -9.73
N GLY A 352 -9.32 -9.97 -11.00
CA GLY A 352 -9.64 -10.84 -12.14
C GLY A 352 -11.11 -10.87 -12.56
N GLN A 353 -12.03 -10.29 -11.79
CA GLN A 353 -13.45 -10.23 -12.13
C GLN A 353 -13.78 -8.97 -12.94
N ARG A 354 -14.28 -9.17 -14.17
CA ARG A 354 -14.80 -8.09 -15.02
C ARG A 354 -16.27 -7.85 -14.72
N LYS A 355 -16.64 -6.59 -14.47
CA LYS A 355 -18.03 -6.16 -14.26
C LYS A 355 -18.29 -4.87 -15.01
N GLN A 356 -19.43 -4.80 -15.70
CA GLN A 356 -19.96 -3.55 -16.24
C GLN A 356 -20.61 -2.75 -15.10
N ILE A 357 -20.26 -1.49 -14.94
CA ILE A 357 -20.70 -0.66 -13.81
C ILE A 357 -21.07 0.72 -14.33
N GLN A 358 -22.28 1.19 -13.99
CA GLN A 358 -22.79 2.50 -14.40
C GLN A 358 -22.05 3.66 -13.71
N GLU A 359 -21.70 3.48 -12.44
CA GLU A 359 -20.93 4.47 -11.66
C GLU A 359 -19.82 3.74 -10.91
N ALA A 360 -18.69 3.54 -11.59
CA ALA A 360 -17.59 2.77 -11.06
C ALA A 360 -16.69 3.62 -10.16
N ASP A 361 -16.62 3.28 -8.86
CA ASP A 361 -15.48 3.65 -8.03
C ASP A 361 -14.26 2.86 -8.47
N VAL A 362 -13.13 3.51 -8.57
CA VAL A 362 -11.88 2.88 -8.96
C VAL A 362 -10.80 3.09 -7.91
N ARG A 363 -9.93 2.12 -7.81
CA ARG A 363 -8.79 2.15 -6.90
C ARG A 363 -7.58 1.49 -7.53
N ALA A 364 -6.44 1.65 -6.93
CA ALA A 364 -5.23 0.96 -7.36
C ALA A 364 -5.48 -0.53 -7.58
N ASN A 365 -4.88 -1.07 -8.62
CA ASN A 365 -5.02 -2.44 -9.14
C ASN A 365 -6.33 -2.74 -9.89
N ASP A 366 -7.18 -1.75 -10.13
CA ASP A 366 -8.28 -1.92 -11.07
C ASP A 366 -7.80 -1.69 -12.51
N ARG A 367 -8.37 -2.44 -13.46
CA ARG A 367 -8.36 -2.08 -14.87
C ARG A 367 -9.71 -1.48 -15.22
N VAL A 368 -9.67 -0.37 -15.92
CA VAL A 368 -10.84 0.38 -16.38
C VAL A 368 -10.87 0.29 -17.89
N ILE A 369 -11.96 -0.19 -18.45
CA ILE A 369 -12.16 -0.30 -19.88
C ILE A 369 -13.27 0.68 -20.25
N ALA A 370 -12.86 1.80 -20.84
CA ALA A 370 -13.77 2.79 -21.37
C ALA A 370 -14.25 2.39 -22.77
N PRO A 371 -15.49 2.74 -23.16
CA PRO A 371 -15.98 2.49 -24.52
C PRO A 371 -15.15 3.25 -25.56
N ASP A 372 -15.09 2.72 -26.79
CA ASP A 372 -14.35 3.29 -27.93
C ASP A 372 -15.17 4.34 -28.73
N ASN A 373 -16.35 4.77 -28.22
CA ASN A 373 -17.30 5.67 -28.92
C ASN A 373 -16.73 7.07 -29.17
#